data_08bd3287a17b818cbf1e157125af4811
#
_entry.id   08bd3287a17b818cbf1e157125af4811
#
_cell.length_a   1.000
_cell.length_b   1.000
_cell.length_c   1.000
_cell.angle_alpha   90.00
_cell.angle_beta   90.00
_cell.angle_gamma   90.00
#
_symmetry.space_group_name_H-M   'P 1'
#
loop_
_entity.id
_entity.type
_entity.pdbx_description
1 polymer ?
#
loop_
_entity_poly.entity_id
_entity_poly.type
_entity_poly.pdbx_seq_one_letter_code
_entity_poly.pdbx_strand_id
1 'polypeptide(L)'
;MKKLLLLGDEAIAQGAMDAGLSGIYAYPGTPSTEIMEYVQGSKMAEERNIHRMWSANEKTAFEAALGMSYGGKRAMVCMKHVGLNVAADPFMNSSVTGINGGFLLVSADDPSMHSSQNEQDSRYYGKFANIPILEPSNQQEAYDMAYEGFTLSEKYRVPVLLRITTRLAHSRSGVERREVLPQHSLSLPQDPKQFVLLPAMARVKYRILLSNQPNFREESLHSPFNKYFNGLDKRMGIIACGLAYNYLMENFRNGNIDYPVLKICQYPMPIELLKKSTDECEEVLVVEEGYPFVEELIKGLLGKGVYVKGRLDGTLPRDGELDPDLVAEIFWKGKPLPHKTPDWISRRPPMLCKGCGHIDTFLALNEALKDYGPGHVFSDIGCYTLGANPPYNAIYSCVDMGASVTMAVGAADAGLFPSACVIGDSTFTHSGMTGLLDAVNKNSPVTVIISDNQTTAMTGGQPTPGLNRLEKICVGLGVEPEHMRVMVPLKKNHEENVKILREELEYRGVSVVISRRECIQTASKKKRAEKKTKKTNA
;
A
#
# COMPACT_ATOMS: atom_id res chain seq x y z
N MET A 1 0.86 31.90 8.64
CA MET A 1 0.26 30.55 8.77
C MET A 1 1.20 29.66 9.58
N LYS A 2 0.68 28.70 10.34
CA LYS A 2 1.53 27.83 11.19
C LYS A 2 2.19 26.78 10.32
N LYS A 3 3.52 26.75 10.30
CA LYS A 3 4.32 25.75 9.60
C LYS A 3 4.45 24.50 10.47
N LEU A 4 4.15 23.33 9.92
CA LEU A 4 4.27 22.02 10.58
C LEU A 4 5.45 21.25 9.98
N LEU A 5 6.14 20.46 10.79
CA LEU A 5 7.16 19.52 10.32
C LEU A 5 6.50 18.14 10.18
N LEU A 6 6.21 17.73 8.95
CA LEU A 6 5.41 16.53 8.64
C LEU A 6 6.17 15.54 7.77
N LEU A 7 5.89 14.25 7.97
CA LEU A 7 6.15 13.21 6.96
C LEU A 7 5.28 13.44 5.71
N GLY A 8 5.60 12.84 4.58
CA GLY A 8 4.71 12.87 3.41
C GLY A 8 3.33 12.32 3.71
N ASP A 9 3.24 11.21 4.43
CA ASP A 9 1.99 10.61 4.89
C ASP A 9 1.22 11.52 5.84
N GLU A 10 1.91 12.12 6.82
CA GLU A 10 1.30 13.07 7.75
C GLU A 10 0.80 14.33 7.02
N ALA A 11 1.48 14.76 5.95
CA ALA A 11 1.09 15.89 5.12
C ALA A 11 -0.20 15.59 4.31
N ILE A 12 -0.31 14.40 3.71
CA ILE A 12 -1.55 13.93 3.06
C ILE A 12 -2.71 13.94 4.07
N ALA A 13 -2.50 13.35 5.24
CA ALA A 13 -3.50 13.26 6.29
C ALA A 13 -3.97 14.66 6.75
N GLN A 14 -3.02 15.58 6.98
CA GLN A 14 -3.34 16.96 7.40
C GLN A 14 -4.06 17.72 6.29
N GLY A 15 -3.61 17.60 5.02
CA GLY A 15 -4.26 18.23 3.87
C GLY A 15 -5.69 17.77 3.70
N ALA A 16 -5.94 16.47 3.83
CA ALA A 16 -7.29 15.89 3.78
C ALA A 16 -8.19 16.40 4.92
N MET A 17 -7.68 16.45 6.16
CA MET A 17 -8.44 16.99 7.30
C MET A 17 -8.77 18.46 7.12
N ASP A 18 -7.81 19.28 6.65
CA ASP A 18 -8.03 20.71 6.38
C ASP A 18 -9.04 20.92 5.24
N ALA A 19 -9.08 20.00 4.28
CA ALA A 19 -10.07 19.99 3.20
C ALA A 19 -11.47 19.47 3.60
N GLY A 20 -11.79 19.31 4.88
CA GLY A 20 -13.13 18.91 5.31
C GLY A 20 -13.40 17.41 5.21
N LEU A 21 -12.39 16.57 5.38
CA LEU A 21 -12.53 15.11 5.47
C LEU A 21 -13.58 14.71 6.52
N SER A 22 -14.47 13.78 6.16
CA SER A 22 -15.48 13.22 7.07
C SER A 22 -15.15 11.81 7.54
N GLY A 23 -14.39 11.05 6.75
CA GLY A 23 -13.95 9.73 7.16
C GLY A 23 -12.75 9.20 6.39
N ILE A 24 -11.95 8.42 7.09
CA ILE A 24 -10.80 7.70 6.55
C ILE A 24 -10.90 6.22 6.89
N TYR A 25 -10.58 5.40 5.91
CA TYR A 25 -10.60 3.93 5.99
C TYR A 25 -9.28 3.38 5.48
N ALA A 26 -8.77 2.35 6.12
CA ALA A 26 -7.51 1.74 5.71
C ALA A 26 -7.41 0.28 6.16
N TYR A 27 -6.51 -0.47 5.53
CA TYR A 27 -5.91 -1.67 6.09
C TYR A 27 -4.42 -1.39 6.31
N PRO A 28 -3.81 -1.86 7.42
CA PRO A 28 -2.41 -1.56 7.72
C PRO A 28 -1.44 -2.10 6.67
N GLY A 29 -0.66 -1.23 6.06
CA GLY A 29 0.32 -1.58 5.03
C GLY A 29 1.38 -0.50 4.85
N THR A 30 2.64 -0.78 5.22
CA THR A 30 3.76 0.16 5.01
C THR A 30 4.07 0.27 3.50
N PRO A 31 4.15 1.50 2.92
CA PRO A 31 4.38 2.78 3.58
C PRO A 31 3.15 3.71 3.71
N SER A 32 1.92 3.23 3.87
CA SER A 32 0.69 4.06 3.97
C SER A 32 0.06 4.10 5.37
N THR A 33 0.61 3.35 6.32
CA THR A 33 0.01 3.17 7.67
C THR A 33 -0.03 4.48 8.44
N GLU A 34 0.99 5.30 8.33
CA GLU A 34 1.18 6.56 9.05
C GLU A 34 0.11 7.60 8.71
N ILE A 35 -0.53 7.51 7.53
CA ILE A 35 -1.64 8.40 7.14
C ILE A 35 -2.81 8.23 8.13
N MET A 36 -3.26 7.00 8.35
CA MET A 36 -4.33 6.70 9.28
C MET A 36 -3.91 6.97 10.73
N GLU A 37 -2.70 6.57 11.12
CA GLU A 37 -2.19 6.79 12.48
C GLU A 37 -2.16 8.28 12.84
N TYR A 38 -1.76 9.14 11.91
CA TYR A 38 -1.76 10.58 12.10
C TYR A 38 -3.18 11.13 12.35
N VAL A 39 -4.16 10.70 11.54
CA VAL A 39 -5.57 11.12 11.75
C VAL A 39 -6.11 10.56 13.07
N GLN A 40 -5.77 9.33 13.43
CA GLN A 40 -6.19 8.74 14.73
C GLN A 40 -5.64 9.49 15.93
N GLY A 41 -4.41 9.98 15.86
CA GLY A 41 -3.77 10.78 16.93
C GLY A 41 -4.15 12.26 16.94
N SER A 42 -4.94 12.73 15.97
CA SER A 42 -5.24 14.16 15.82
C SER A 42 -6.41 14.62 16.68
N LYS A 43 -6.18 15.65 17.51
CA LYS A 43 -7.25 16.37 18.24
C LYS A 43 -8.30 16.96 17.29
N MET A 44 -7.87 17.49 16.14
CA MET A 44 -8.78 18.03 15.12
C MET A 44 -9.72 16.95 14.59
N ALA A 45 -9.24 15.72 14.41
CA ALA A 45 -10.07 14.61 13.97
C ALA A 45 -11.11 14.21 15.03
N GLU A 46 -10.76 14.29 16.31
CA GLU A 46 -11.66 14.05 17.43
C GLU A 46 -12.72 15.17 17.53
N GLU A 47 -12.32 16.43 17.58
CA GLU A 47 -13.21 17.60 17.67
C GLU A 47 -14.22 17.69 16.52
N ARG A 48 -13.81 17.25 15.32
CA ARG A 48 -14.63 17.27 14.11
C ARG A 48 -15.37 15.95 13.85
N ASN A 49 -15.26 14.98 14.75
CA ASN A 49 -15.87 13.66 14.61
C ASN A 49 -15.55 12.98 13.27
N ILE A 50 -14.30 13.09 12.81
CA ILE A 50 -13.85 12.39 11.62
C ILE A 50 -13.87 10.89 11.89
N HIS A 51 -14.61 10.13 11.08
CA HIS A 51 -14.64 8.67 11.20
C HIS A 51 -13.29 8.07 10.82
N ARG A 52 -12.78 7.11 11.63
CA ARG A 52 -11.44 6.50 11.51
C ARG A 52 -11.54 5.00 11.72
N MET A 53 -11.38 4.22 10.66
CA MET A 53 -11.61 2.80 10.72
C MET A 53 -10.48 1.98 10.07
N TRP A 54 -9.84 1.13 10.88
CA TRP A 54 -9.08 0.01 10.36
C TRP A 54 -10.05 -1.09 9.93
N SER A 55 -10.03 -1.43 8.64
CA SER A 55 -10.90 -2.45 8.05
C SER A 55 -10.26 -3.84 8.09
N ALA A 56 -11.03 -4.86 7.77
CA ALA A 56 -10.52 -6.24 7.72
C ALA A 56 -9.59 -6.48 6.52
N ASN A 57 -9.82 -5.77 5.41
CA ASN A 57 -8.94 -5.73 4.24
C ASN A 57 -9.17 -4.44 3.44
N GLU A 58 -8.39 -4.24 2.38
CA GLU A 58 -8.45 -3.03 1.55
C GLU A 58 -9.74 -2.94 0.73
N LYS A 59 -10.30 -4.08 0.30
CA LYS A 59 -11.58 -4.11 -0.40
C LYS A 59 -12.70 -3.53 0.47
N THR A 60 -12.83 -4.02 1.71
CA THR A 60 -13.84 -3.52 2.65
C THR A 60 -13.57 -2.08 3.09
N ALA A 61 -12.31 -1.65 3.18
CA ALA A 61 -11.95 -0.26 3.43
C ALA A 61 -12.43 0.65 2.29
N PHE A 62 -12.17 0.26 1.04
CA PHE A 62 -12.59 0.99 -0.14
C PHE A 62 -14.11 1.12 -0.24
N GLU A 63 -14.82 0.00 -0.07
CA GLU A 63 -16.29 -0.05 -0.12
C GLU A 63 -16.94 0.84 0.95
N ALA A 64 -16.40 0.82 2.17
CA ALA A 64 -16.90 1.67 3.25
C ALA A 64 -16.67 3.17 2.98
N ALA A 65 -15.49 3.54 2.47
CA ALA A 65 -15.19 4.90 2.04
C ALA A 65 -16.11 5.35 0.89
N LEU A 66 -16.37 4.46 -0.08
CA LEU A 66 -17.27 4.72 -1.20
C LEU A 66 -18.71 4.94 -0.72
N GLY A 67 -19.17 4.14 0.24
CA GLY A 67 -20.49 4.34 0.88
C GLY A 67 -20.62 5.71 1.56
N MET A 68 -19.55 6.17 2.25
CA MET A 68 -19.53 7.52 2.82
C MET A 68 -19.59 8.61 1.74
N SER A 69 -18.85 8.44 0.65
CA SER A 69 -18.90 9.35 -0.50
C SER A 69 -20.30 9.38 -1.13
N TYR A 70 -20.97 8.24 -1.26
CA TYR A 70 -22.36 8.18 -1.76
C TYR A 70 -23.34 8.95 -0.87
N GLY A 71 -23.07 9.03 0.44
CA GLY A 71 -23.76 9.90 1.37
C GLY A 71 -23.42 11.40 1.23
N GLY A 72 -22.65 11.79 0.24
CA GLY A 72 -22.30 13.20 -0.06
C GLY A 72 -21.16 13.76 0.78
N LYS A 73 -20.45 12.94 1.57
CA LYS A 73 -19.36 13.36 2.44
C LYS A 73 -18.00 13.06 1.83
N ARG A 74 -16.98 13.89 2.11
CA ARG A 74 -15.61 13.64 1.68
C ARG A 74 -15.01 12.46 2.43
N ALA A 75 -14.56 11.46 1.67
CA ALA A 75 -13.98 10.22 2.19
C ALA A 75 -12.60 9.95 1.59
N MET A 76 -11.70 9.39 2.40
CA MET A 76 -10.39 8.96 1.98
C MET A 76 -10.19 7.48 2.32
N VAL A 77 -9.55 6.75 1.41
CA VAL A 77 -9.07 5.39 1.65
C VAL A 77 -7.58 5.32 1.37
N CYS A 78 -6.84 4.68 2.27
CA CYS A 78 -5.38 4.58 2.19
C CYS A 78 -4.95 3.13 2.17
N MET A 79 -4.03 2.80 1.26
CA MET A 79 -3.49 1.47 1.15
C MET A 79 -2.12 1.45 0.47
N LYS A 80 -1.39 0.40 0.70
CA LYS A 80 -0.19 0.05 -0.06
C LYS A 80 -0.57 -0.40 -1.48
N HIS A 81 0.36 -0.31 -2.44
CA HIS A 81 0.10 -0.70 -3.84
C HIS A 81 -0.46 -2.13 -3.99
N VAL A 82 0.02 -3.10 -3.20
CA VAL A 82 -0.54 -4.47 -3.23
C VAL A 82 -1.98 -4.53 -2.71
N GLY A 83 -2.34 -3.64 -1.79
CA GLY A 83 -3.73 -3.50 -1.31
C GLY A 83 -4.67 -2.97 -2.39
N LEU A 84 -4.15 -2.18 -3.33
CA LEU A 84 -4.92 -1.74 -4.50
C LEU A 84 -5.33 -2.92 -5.39
N ASN A 85 -4.51 -3.99 -5.46
CA ASN A 85 -4.90 -5.23 -6.14
C ASN A 85 -6.11 -5.88 -5.45
N VAL A 86 -6.17 -5.87 -4.11
CA VAL A 86 -7.30 -6.40 -3.32
C VAL A 86 -8.56 -5.57 -3.53
N ALA A 87 -8.42 -4.25 -3.64
CA ALA A 87 -9.50 -3.30 -3.85
C ALA A 87 -9.80 -3.02 -5.34
N ALA A 88 -9.19 -3.74 -6.28
CA ALA A 88 -9.26 -3.43 -7.72
C ALA A 88 -10.69 -3.43 -8.27
N ASP A 89 -11.53 -4.38 -7.87
CA ASP A 89 -12.90 -4.45 -8.37
C ASP A 89 -13.76 -3.25 -7.93
N PRO A 90 -13.91 -2.92 -6.63
CA PRO A 90 -14.64 -1.71 -6.24
C PRO A 90 -13.97 -0.43 -6.76
N PHE A 91 -12.65 -0.38 -6.90
CA PHE A 91 -11.95 0.76 -7.51
C PHE A 91 -12.37 0.97 -8.97
N MET A 92 -12.30 -0.07 -9.82
CA MET A 92 -12.70 0.02 -11.23
C MET A 92 -14.19 0.37 -11.37
N ASN A 93 -15.05 -0.23 -10.55
CA ASN A 93 -16.47 0.08 -10.57
C ASN A 93 -16.76 1.51 -10.12
N SER A 94 -16.04 2.07 -9.15
CA SER A 94 -16.23 3.43 -8.66
C SER A 94 -15.94 4.50 -9.72
N SER A 95 -15.00 4.26 -10.63
CA SER A 95 -14.74 5.17 -11.75
C SER A 95 -15.92 5.28 -12.71
N VAL A 96 -16.71 4.20 -12.85
CA VAL A 96 -17.89 4.12 -13.70
C VAL A 96 -19.15 4.56 -12.97
N THR A 97 -19.38 4.14 -11.70
CA THR A 97 -20.53 4.63 -10.91
C THR A 97 -20.46 6.13 -10.69
N GLY A 98 -19.25 6.65 -10.62
CA GLY A 98 -18.98 7.97 -10.09
C GLY A 98 -19.10 8.04 -8.57
N ILE A 99 -18.99 9.25 -8.04
CA ILE A 99 -19.04 9.56 -6.60
C ILE A 99 -20.05 10.68 -6.35
N ASN A 100 -20.38 10.95 -5.08
CA ASN A 100 -21.24 12.08 -4.67
C ASN A 100 -20.44 13.11 -3.86
N GLY A 101 -19.95 12.76 -2.66
CA GLY A 101 -18.94 13.55 -1.96
C GLY A 101 -17.53 13.17 -2.45
N GLY A 102 -16.57 14.09 -2.34
CA GLY A 102 -15.21 13.88 -2.83
C GLY A 102 -14.57 12.60 -2.31
N PHE A 103 -13.91 11.85 -3.20
CA PHE A 103 -13.29 10.57 -2.90
C PHE A 103 -11.81 10.56 -3.29
N LEU A 104 -10.94 10.38 -2.30
CA LEU A 104 -9.50 10.31 -2.49
C LEU A 104 -9.00 8.91 -2.15
N LEU A 105 -8.40 8.23 -3.13
CA LEU A 105 -7.67 7.00 -2.96
C LEU A 105 -6.18 7.30 -2.86
N VAL A 106 -5.57 7.02 -1.72
CA VAL A 106 -4.11 7.12 -1.56
C VAL A 106 -3.50 5.74 -1.72
N SER A 107 -2.63 5.59 -2.74
CA SER A 107 -1.84 4.39 -2.95
C SER A 107 -0.37 4.69 -2.71
N ALA A 108 0.24 3.96 -1.78
CA ALA A 108 1.66 4.10 -1.46
C ALA A 108 2.48 3.00 -2.14
N ASP A 109 3.25 3.39 -3.15
CA ASP A 109 4.16 2.52 -3.87
C ASP A 109 5.47 2.34 -3.11
N ASP A 110 6.10 1.18 -3.28
CA ASP A 110 7.33 0.80 -2.59
C ASP A 110 8.43 0.38 -3.58
N PRO A 111 8.98 1.36 -4.35
CA PRO A 111 10.10 1.11 -5.24
C PRO A 111 11.26 0.48 -4.49
N SER A 112 11.96 -0.47 -5.12
CA SER A 112 13.01 -1.28 -4.49
C SER A 112 12.54 -2.23 -3.38
N MET A 113 11.23 -2.37 -3.16
CA MET A 113 10.65 -3.40 -2.27
C MET A 113 11.21 -3.37 -0.83
N HIS A 114 11.27 -2.19 -0.21
CA HIS A 114 11.76 -2.05 1.17
C HIS A 114 10.93 -2.85 2.19
N SER A 115 9.63 -2.97 1.95
CA SER A 115 8.69 -3.75 2.77
C SER A 115 7.68 -4.55 1.96
N SER A 116 7.95 -4.78 0.67
CA SER A 116 7.03 -5.42 -0.28
C SER A 116 7.65 -6.65 -0.92
N GLN A 117 6.81 -7.55 -1.47
CA GLN A 117 7.23 -8.77 -2.16
C GLN A 117 7.38 -8.57 -3.66
N ASN A 118 6.87 -7.46 -4.19
CA ASN A 118 7.01 -7.06 -5.59
C ASN A 118 7.03 -5.53 -5.68
N GLU A 119 7.46 -5.03 -6.83
CA GLU A 119 7.37 -3.63 -7.20
C GLU A 119 6.18 -3.46 -8.15
N GLN A 120 5.36 -2.43 -7.91
CA GLN A 120 4.23 -2.07 -8.75
C GLN A 120 4.16 -0.54 -8.85
N ASP A 121 3.50 -0.05 -9.90
CA ASP A 121 3.30 1.37 -10.14
C ASP A 121 1.80 1.67 -10.25
N SER A 122 1.27 2.34 -9.25
CA SER A 122 -0.17 2.65 -9.14
C SER A 122 -0.67 3.59 -10.23
N ARG A 123 0.21 4.28 -10.97
CA ARG A 123 -0.18 5.11 -12.12
C ARG A 123 -0.86 4.28 -13.22
N TYR A 124 -0.45 3.02 -13.40
CA TYR A 124 -1.12 2.11 -14.34
C TYR A 124 -2.56 1.83 -13.96
N TYR A 125 -2.86 1.70 -12.66
CA TYR A 125 -4.24 1.55 -12.17
C TYR A 125 -5.08 2.78 -12.45
N GLY A 126 -4.58 3.98 -12.16
CA GLY A 126 -5.28 5.23 -12.46
C GLY A 126 -5.54 5.42 -13.96
N LYS A 127 -4.55 5.08 -14.81
CA LYS A 127 -4.69 5.06 -16.27
C LYS A 127 -5.74 4.04 -16.72
N PHE A 128 -5.72 2.82 -16.17
CA PHE A 128 -6.67 1.76 -16.51
C PHE A 128 -8.09 2.13 -16.09
N ALA A 129 -8.26 2.75 -14.93
CA ALA A 129 -9.56 3.26 -14.46
C ALA A 129 -10.03 4.54 -15.17
N ASN A 130 -9.20 5.17 -16.01
CA ASN A 130 -9.47 6.44 -16.70
C ASN A 130 -9.80 7.61 -15.76
N ILE A 131 -9.10 7.74 -14.63
CA ILE A 131 -9.30 8.79 -13.63
C ILE A 131 -8.05 9.69 -13.49
N PRO A 132 -8.20 10.91 -12.90
CA PRO A 132 -7.07 11.75 -12.56
C PRO A 132 -6.14 11.10 -11.53
N ILE A 133 -4.82 11.32 -11.72
CA ILE A 133 -3.78 10.87 -10.80
C ILE A 133 -2.98 12.09 -10.34
N LEU A 134 -2.68 12.15 -9.05
CA LEU A 134 -1.80 13.13 -8.42
C LEU A 134 -0.56 12.42 -7.87
N GLU A 135 0.62 12.99 -8.12
CA GLU A 135 1.91 12.41 -7.74
C GLU A 135 2.83 13.52 -7.17
N PRO A 136 2.82 13.76 -5.86
CA PRO A 136 3.57 14.86 -5.26
C PRO A 136 5.08 14.65 -5.33
N SER A 137 5.83 15.76 -5.49
CA SER A 137 7.29 15.75 -5.45
C SER A 137 7.86 15.99 -4.06
N ASN A 138 7.10 16.58 -3.16
CA ASN A 138 7.51 16.92 -1.81
C ASN A 138 6.32 16.96 -0.84
N GLN A 139 6.59 17.19 0.45
CA GLN A 139 5.58 17.19 1.49
C GLN A 139 4.55 18.32 1.36
N GLN A 140 4.96 19.50 0.87
CA GLN A 140 4.00 20.58 0.62
C GLN A 140 3.02 20.18 -0.49
N GLU A 141 3.51 19.61 -1.58
CA GLU A 141 2.64 19.13 -2.65
C GLU A 141 1.78 17.94 -2.20
N ALA A 142 2.28 17.06 -1.35
CA ALA A 142 1.49 15.98 -0.76
C ALA A 142 0.29 16.53 0.04
N TYR A 143 0.50 17.57 0.81
CA TYR A 143 -0.55 18.30 1.51
C TYR A 143 -1.52 18.98 0.54
N ASP A 144 -0.99 19.76 -0.41
CA ASP A 144 -1.79 20.55 -1.35
C ASP A 144 -2.63 19.66 -2.27
N MET A 145 -2.07 18.54 -2.75
CA MET A 145 -2.77 17.58 -3.59
C MET A 145 -3.87 16.82 -2.83
N ALA A 146 -3.65 16.49 -1.56
CA ALA A 146 -4.70 15.92 -0.72
C ALA A 146 -5.83 16.94 -0.47
N TYR A 147 -5.49 18.21 -0.29
CA TYR A 147 -6.45 19.29 -0.11
C TYR A 147 -7.29 19.54 -1.38
N GLU A 148 -6.65 19.67 -2.54
CA GLU A 148 -7.31 19.94 -3.84
C GLU A 148 -7.97 18.70 -4.45
N GLY A 149 -7.47 17.52 -4.14
CA GLY A 149 -7.93 16.25 -4.71
C GLY A 149 -9.42 16.00 -4.51
N PHE A 150 -9.97 16.42 -3.37
CA PHE A 150 -11.42 16.33 -3.14
C PHE A 150 -12.21 17.25 -4.07
N THR A 151 -11.73 18.47 -4.28
CA THR A 151 -12.38 19.43 -5.19
C THR A 151 -12.34 18.93 -6.63
N LEU A 152 -11.20 18.37 -7.06
CA LEU A 152 -11.04 17.74 -8.37
C LEU A 152 -11.99 16.55 -8.53
N SER A 153 -12.07 15.70 -7.51
CA SER A 153 -12.98 14.55 -7.45
C SER A 153 -14.45 14.98 -7.59
N GLU A 154 -14.87 15.97 -6.82
CA GLU A 154 -16.24 16.50 -6.84
C GLU A 154 -16.61 17.18 -8.17
N LYS A 155 -15.67 17.93 -8.75
CA LYS A 155 -15.85 18.61 -10.03
C LYS A 155 -16.25 17.66 -11.15
N TYR A 156 -15.62 16.50 -11.19
CA TYR A 156 -15.82 15.49 -12.24
C TYR A 156 -16.62 14.27 -11.80
N ARG A 157 -16.95 14.20 -10.52
CA ARG A 157 -17.68 13.08 -9.90
C ARG A 157 -17.01 11.73 -10.13
N VAL A 158 -15.68 11.68 -10.02
CA VAL A 158 -14.87 10.46 -10.12
C VAL A 158 -13.89 10.39 -8.96
N PRO A 159 -13.45 9.19 -8.55
CA PRO A 159 -12.33 9.07 -7.61
C PRO A 159 -11.09 9.77 -8.16
N VAL A 160 -10.24 10.25 -7.27
CA VAL A 160 -8.89 10.74 -7.60
C VAL A 160 -7.87 9.84 -6.93
N LEU A 161 -6.89 9.34 -7.69
CA LEU A 161 -5.77 8.57 -7.17
C LEU A 161 -4.63 9.52 -6.79
N LEU A 162 -4.22 9.51 -5.52
CA LEU A 162 -2.99 10.15 -5.05
C LEU A 162 -1.94 9.07 -4.81
N ARG A 163 -0.89 9.09 -5.62
CA ARG A 163 0.26 8.19 -5.53
C ARG A 163 1.36 8.82 -4.69
N ILE A 164 1.89 8.10 -3.71
CA ILE A 164 3.08 8.49 -2.96
C ILE A 164 4.08 7.32 -2.96
N THR A 165 5.38 7.60 -2.88
CA THR A 165 6.41 6.56 -2.79
C THR A 165 7.05 6.54 -1.40
N THR A 166 7.63 5.40 -1.02
CA THR A 166 8.19 5.14 0.33
C THR A 166 9.09 6.27 0.82
N ARG A 167 10.00 6.78 0.00
CA ARG A 167 10.94 7.82 0.41
C ARG A 167 10.24 9.14 0.73
N LEU A 168 9.25 9.53 -0.06
CA LEU A 168 8.46 10.73 0.25
C LEU A 168 7.56 10.51 1.46
N ALA A 169 6.90 9.35 1.55
CA ALA A 169 6.04 8.98 2.67
C ALA A 169 6.75 9.17 4.02
N HIS A 170 7.99 8.71 4.12
CA HIS A 170 8.75 8.65 5.37
C HIS A 170 9.82 9.76 5.55
N SER A 171 9.94 10.71 4.62
CA SER A 171 10.81 11.88 4.79
C SER A 171 10.02 13.07 5.35
N ARG A 172 10.70 13.97 6.07
CA ARG A 172 10.07 15.12 6.74
C ARG A 172 10.48 16.46 6.13
N SER A 173 9.52 17.36 5.99
CA SER A 173 9.76 18.75 5.62
C SER A 173 8.73 19.68 6.27
N GLY A 174 8.99 20.99 6.16
CA GLY A 174 8.08 22.02 6.65
C GLY A 174 6.90 22.20 5.67
N VAL A 175 5.67 22.09 6.18
CA VAL A 175 4.42 22.21 5.43
C VAL A 175 3.61 23.39 5.95
N GLU A 176 3.17 24.27 5.05
CA GLU A 176 2.29 25.39 5.34
C GLU A 176 0.83 24.97 5.14
N ARG A 177 0.02 25.19 6.19
CA ARG A 177 -1.40 24.84 6.15
C ARG A 177 -2.22 25.89 5.43
N ARG A 178 -3.27 25.45 4.76
CA ARG A 178 -4.34 26.28 4.20
C ARG A 178 -5.48 26.48 5.20
N GLU A 179 -6.51 27.22 4.79
CA GLU A 179 -7.75 27.37 5.53
C GLU A 179 -8.44 26.02 5.71
N VAL A 180 -9.04 25.83 6.88
CA VAL A 180 -9.79 24.61 7.21
C VAL A 180 -11.21 24.70 6.69
N LEU A 181 -11.55 23.87 5.72
CA LEU A 181 -12.89 23.83 5.13
C LEU A 181 -13.87 23.08 6.05
N PRO A 182 -15.17 23.43 6.03
CA PRO A 182 -16.19 22.69 6.73
C PRO A 182 -16.40 21.29 6.11
N GLN A 183 -16.84 20.33 6.94
CA GLN A 183 -17.28 19.04 6.44
C GLN A 183 -18.64 19.18 5.72
N HIS A 184 -18.85 18.34 4.71
CA HIS A 184 -20.13 18.28 4.03
C HIS A 184 -21.20 17.63 4.92
N SER A 185 -22.42 18.12 4.80
CA SER A 185 -23.60 17.47 5.39
C SER A 185 -23.97 16.21 4.61
N LEU A 186 -24.70 15.29 5.26
CA LEU A 186 -25.33 14.16 4.57
C LEU A 186 -26.23 14.67 3.43
N SER A 187 -25.98 14.21 2.22
CA SER A 187 -26.73 14.57 1.02
C SER A 187 -26.81 13.37 0.09
N LEU A 188 -27.99 12.81 -0.06
CA LEU A 188 -28.19 11.69 -0.98
C LEU A 188 -28.38 12.22 -2.42
N PRO A 189 -28.04 11.42 -3.44
CA PRO A 189 -28.26 11.79 -4.83
C PRO A 189 -29.77 11.92 -5.14
N GLN A 190 -30.10 12.83 -6.04
CA GLN A 190 -31.49 13.00 -6.48
C GLN A 190 -32.04 11.78 -7.21
N ASP A 191 -31.19 11.11 -8.01
CA ASP A 191 -31.54 9.83 -8.64
C ASP A 191 -31.15 8.67 -7.69
N PRO A 192 -32.12 7.94 -7.13
CA PRO A 192 -31.83 6.79 -6.25
C PRO A 192 -31.06 5.66 -6.95
N LYS A 193 -31.02 5.65 -8.29
CA LYS A 193 -30.29 4.65 -9.10
C LYS A 193 -28.93 5.14 -9.58
N GLN A 194 -28.48 6.32 -9.13
CA GLN A 194 -27.23 6.93 -9.58
C GLN A 194 -26.04 5.98 -9.49
N PHE A 195 -25.97 5.11 -8.47
CA PHE A 195 -24.83 4.21 -8.26
C PHE A 195 -25.10 2.75 -8.66
N VAL A 196 -26.19 2.48 -9.38
CA VAL A 196 -26.53 1.15 -9.87
C VAL A 196 -25.83 0.87 -11.19
N LEU A 197 -25.07 -0.23 -11.28
CA LEU A 197 -24.35 -0.67 -12.49
C LEU A 197 -25.01 -1.90 -13.15
N LEU A 198 -26.28 -1.79 -13.53
CA LEU A 198 -26.83 -2.73 -14.50
C LEU A 198 -26.21 -2.48 -15.89
N PRO A 199 -26.06 -3.50 -16.76
CA PRO A 199 -25.33 -3.35 -18.03
C PRO A 199 -25.76 -2.16 -18.91
N ALA A 200 -27.05 -1.84 -18.94
CA ALA A 200 -27.55 -0.68 -19.70
C ALA A 200 -27.09 0.65 -19.11
N MET A 201 -27.14 0.76 -17.77
CA MET A 201 -26.70 1.95 -17.04
C MET A 201 -25.19 2.09 -17.06
N ALA A 202 -24.46 0.99 -16.90
CA ALA A 202 -23.00 0.97 -16.96
C ALA A 202 -22.48 1.51 -18.30
N ARG A 203 -23.10 1.13 -19.43
CA ARG A 203 -22.73 1.66 -20.76
C ARG A 203 -22.91 3.18 -20.86
N VAL A 204 -23.96 3.75 -20.27
CA VAL A 204 -24.19 5.20 -20.27
C VAL A 204 -23.12 5.90 -19.44
N LYS A 205 -22.89 5.41 -18.21
CA LYS A 205 -21.91 5.99 -17.26
C LYS A 205 -20.48 5.90 -17.79
N TYR A 206 -20.12 4.80 -18.41
CA TYR A 206 -18.81 4.64 -19.04
C TYR A 206 -18.58 5.66 -20.18
N ARG A 207 -19.62 5.96 -20.98
CA ARG A 207 -19.53 7.03 -22.00
C ARG A 207 -19.32 8.40 -21.37
N ILE A 208 -19.93 8.69 -20.23
CA ILE A 208 -19.71 9.94 -19.47
C ILE A 208 -18.25 10.00 -18.98
N LEU A 209 -17.73 8.92 -18.44
CA LEU A 209 -16.32 8.82 -18.02
C LEU A 209 -15.38 9.09 -19.21
N LEU A 210 -15.66 8.49 -20.37
CA LEU A 210 -14.87 8.71 -21.59
C LEU A 210 -14.99 10.14 -22.10
N SER A 211 -16.18 10.76 -22.05
CA SER A 211 -16.36 12.16 -22.46
C SER A 211 -15.62 13.16 -21.58
N ASN A 212 -15.27 12.79 -20.35
CA ASN A 212 -14.48 13.62 -19.44
C ASN A 212 -12.96 13.53 -19.69
N GLN A 213 -12.47 12.59 -20.51
CA GLN A 213 -11.03 12.44 -20.73
C GLN A 213 -10.34 13.70 -21.30
N PRO A 214 -10.95 14.48 -22.24
CA PRO A 214 -10.39 15.77 -22.64
C PRO A 214 -10.30 16.76 -21.48
N ASN A 215 -11.33 16.82 -20.62
CA ASN A 215 -11.35 17.71 -19.46
C ASN A 215 -10.24 17.36 -18.46
N PHE A 216 -9.98 16.07 -18.21
CA PHE A 216 -8.87 15.65 -17.34
C PHE A 216 -7.50 16.05 -17.90
N ARG A 217 -7.32 16.01 -19.21
CA ARG A 217 -6.11 16.50 -19.86
C ARG A 217 -5.95 18.01 -19.72
N GLU A 218 -7.03 18.76 -19.87
CA GLU A 218 -7.04 20.21 -19.67
C GLU A 218 -6.71 20.60 -18.22
N GLU A 219 -7.26 19.87 -17.22
CA GLU A 219 -6.88 20.03 -15.82
C GLU A 219 -5.40 19.77 -15.59
N SER A 220 -4.86 18.73 -16.20
CA SER A 220 -3.43 18.41 -16.09
C SER A 220 -2.55 19.45 -16.79
N LEU A 221 -2.98 19.97 -17.94
CA LEU A 221 -2.26 21.01 -18.68
C LEU A 221 -2.13 22.31 -17.88
N HIS A 222 -3.18 22.72 -17.18
CA HIS A 222 -3.23 23.94 -16.38
C HIS A 222 -2.96 23.72 -14.89
N SER A 223 -2.55 22.51 -14.51
CA SER A 223 -2.26 22.17 -13.11
C SER A 223 -1.12 23.03 -12.55
N PRO A 224 -1.28 23.57 -11.34
CA PRO A 224 -0.20 24.28 -10.66
C PRO A 224 0.99 23.37 -10.32
N PHE A 225 0.78 22.03 -10.37
CA PHE A 225 1.78 21.02 -10.07
C PHE A 225 2.60 20.60 -11.28
N ASN A 226 2.08 20.80 -12.52
CA ASN A 226 2.80 20.55 -13.76
C ASN A 226 3.44 21.86 -14.24
N LYS A 227 4.75 21.87 -14.41
CA LYS A 227 5.48 23.11 -14.74
C LYS A 227 6.53 22.86 -15.80
N TYR A 228 6.56 23.76 -16.80
CA TYR A 228 7.62 23.80 -17.79
C TYR A 228 8.59 24.94 -17.45
N PHE A 229 9.86 24.59 -17.29
CA PHE A 229 10.95 25.54 -17.09
C PHE A 229 11.78 25.60 -18.38
N ASN A 230 11.93 26.82 -18.92
CA ASN A 230 12.76 27.00 -20.10
C ASN A 230 14.24 26.81 -19.76
N GLY A 231 14.98 26.23 -20.71
CA GLY A 231 16.43 26.11 -20.65
C GLY A 231 17.06 26.61 -21.95
N LEU A 232 18.29 27.04 -21.89
CA LEU A 232 19.04 27.55 -23.05
C LEU A 232 19.67 26.43 -23.88
N ASP A 233 20.08 25.35 -23.21
CA ASP A 233 20.68 24.19 -23.86
C ASP A 233 19.59 23.20 -24.35
N LYS A 234 19.37 23.19 -25.64
CA LYS A 234 18.33 22.35 -26.27
C LYS A 234 18.84 20.98 -26.71
N ARG A 235 20.08 20.62 -26.40
CA ARG A 235 20.60 19.28 -26.72
C ARG A 235 19.83 18.19 -25.96
N MET A 236 19.32 18.52 -24.76
CA MET A 236 18.54 17.59 -23.95
C MET A 236 17.37 18.30 -23.26
N GLY A 237 16.15 17.77 -23.39
CA GLY A 237 15.03 18.11 -22.55
C GLY A 237 14.90 17.09 -21.39
N ILE A 238 14.47 17.54 -20.21
CA ILE A 238 14.31 16.67 -19.05
C ILE A 238 12.83 16.62 -18.66
N ILE A 239 12.27 15.42 -18.52
CA ILE A 239 10.94 15.19 -17.96
C ILE A 239 11.12 14.51 -16.61
N ALA A 240 10.72 15.17 -15.53
CA ALA A 240 10.89 14.68 -14.18
C ALA A 240 9.53 14.54 -13.49
N CYS A 241 9.22 13.32 -12.97
CA CYS A 241 7.91 12.96 -12.45
C CYS A 241 7.93 12.80 -10.93
N GLY A 242 6.93 13.40 -10.25
CA GLY A 242 6.79 13.27 -8.81
C GLY A 242 8.08 13.54 -8.03
N LEU A 243 8.42 12.64 -7.11
CA LEU A 243 9.63 12.76 -6.26
C LEU A 243 10.93 12.81 -7.07
N ALA A 244 10.98 12.19 -8.24
CA ALA A 244 12.20 12.19 -9.10
C ALA A 244 12.59 13.61 -9.55
N TYR A 245 11.65 14.56 -9.57
CA TYR A 245 11.97 15.97 -9.76
C TYR A 245 12.90 16.51 -8.66
N ASN A 246 12.73 16.11 -7.40
CA ASN A 246 13.64 16.53 -6.32
C ASN A 246 15.03 15.91 -6.48
N TYR A 247 15.12 14.64 -6.91
CA TYR A 247 16.41 14.01 -7.20
C TYR A 247 17.19 14.74 -8.29
N LEU A 248 16.46 15.21 -9.33
CA LEU A 248 17.07 16.07 -10.33
C LEU A 248 17.57 17.38 -9.71
N MET A 249 16.70 18.09 -8.97
CA MET A 249 17.00 19.43 -8.45
C MET A 249 18.12 19.44 -7.40
N GLU A 250 18.31 18.39 -6.63
CA GLU A 250 19.40 18.26 -5.66
C GLU A 250 20.79 18.28 -6.35
N ASN A 251 20.86 17.92 -7.61
CA ASN A 251 22.10 17.91 -8.40
C ASN A 251 22.47 19.29 -8.95
N PHE A 252 21.55 20.24 -9.01
CA PHE A 252 21.78 21.55 -9.56
C PHE A 252 21.72 22.63 -8.48
N ARG A 253 22.90 23.04 -8.00
CA ARG A 253 23.00 24.08 -6.96
C ARG A 253 22.30 25.36 -7.38
N ASN A 254 21.51 25.93 -6.49
CA ASN A 254 20.71 27.15 -6.71
C ASN A 254 19.59 27.00 -7.77
N GLY A 255 19.23 25.77 -8.16
CA GLY A 255 18.16 25.52 -9.12
C GLY A 255 18.47 25.92 -10.57
N ASN A 256 19.73 26.22 -10.90
CA ASN A 256 20.16 26.61 -12.24
C ASN A 256 20.39 25.37 -13.09
N ILE A 257 19.39 24.99 -13.86
CA ILE A 257 19.46 23.96 -14.90
C ILE A 257 19.40 24.68 -16.24
N ASP A 258 20.42 24.48 -17.09
CA ASP A 258 20.45 25.07 -18.44
C ASP A 258 19.56 24.34 -19.42
N TYR A 259 19.15 23.12 -19.11
CA TYR A 259 18.23 22.30 -19.92
C TYR A 259 16.77 22.69 -19.69
N PRO A 260 15.88 22.58 -20.70
CA PRO A 260 14.45 22.62 -20.46
C PRO A 260 14.00 21.49 -19.54
N VAL A 261 13.18 21.81 -18.53
CA VAL A 261 12.64 20.83 -17.60
C VAL A 261 11.13 20.86 -17.61
N LEU A 262 10.50 19.72 -17.88
CA LEU A 262 9.08 19.51 -17.66
C LEU A 262 8.87 18.68 -16.38
N LYS A 263 8.34 19.32 -15.35
CA LYS A 263 7.88 18.65 -14.14
C LYS A 263 6.47 18.13 -14.35
N ILE A 264 6.22 16.83 -14.08
CA ILE A 264 4.90 16.19 -14.14
C ILE A 264 4.55 15.60 -12.78
N CYS A 265 3.44 16.10 -12.20
CA CYS A 265 2.92 15.67 -10.90
C CYS A 265 1.39 15.42 -10.94
N GLN A 266 0.73 15.66 -12.08
CA GLN A 266 -0.68 15.38 -12.31
C GLN A 266 -0.89 14.78 -13.70
N TYR A 267 -1.71 13.74 -13.75
CA TYR A 267 -2.10 13.01 -14.96
C TYR A 267 -3.62 13.06 -15.18
N PRO A 268 -4.12 12.83 -16.43
CA PRO A 268 -3.41 12.31 -17.62
C PRO A 268 -2.31 13.23 -18.10
N MET A 269 -1.42 12.69 -18.96
CA MET A 269 -0.26 13.41 -19.50
C MET A 269 -0.65 14.78 -20.10
N PRO A 270 0.04 15.89 -19.73
CA PRO A 270 -0.13 17.21 -20.33
C PRO A 270 0.56 17.25 -21.71
N ILE A 271 -0.14 16.75 -22.74
CA ILE A 271 0.43 16.45 -24.06
C ILE A 271 1.05 17.69 -24.72
N GLU A 272 0.47 18.87 -24.55
CA GLU A 272 0.95 20.12 -25.12
C GLU A 272 2.29 20.54 -24.50
N LEU A 273 2.44 20.43 -23.17
CA LEU A 273 3.72 20.67 -22.49
C LEU A 273 4.77 19.65 -22.87
N LEU A 274 4.34 18.38 -23.02
CA LEU A 274 5.20 17.30 -23.46
C LEU A 274 5.73 17.57 -24.88
N LYS A 275 4.85 17.88 -25.85
CA LYS A 275 5.23 18.21 -27.22
C LYS A 275 6.21 19.37 -27.23
N LYS A 276 5.94 20.43 -26.46
CA LYS A 276 6.87 21.55 -26.35
C LYS A 276 8.26 21.10 -25.92
N SER A 277 8.36 20.22 -24.93
CA SER A 277 9.65 19.67 -24.48
C SER A 277 10.34 18.82 -25.55
N THR A 278 9.57 18.00 -26.28
CA THR A 278 10.12 17.08 -27.28
C THR A 278 10.47 17.78 -28.61
N ASP A 279 9.68 18.79 -29.04
CA ASP A 279 9.87 19.49 -30.28
C ASP A 279 11.05 20.49 -30.22
N GLU A 280 11.39 20.98 -29.03
CA GLU A 280 12.47 21.95 -28.83
C GLU A 280 13.85 21.30 -28.59
N CYS A 281 13.93 19.99 -28.32
CA CYS A 281 15.15 19.32 -27.87
C CYS A 281 15.55 18.16 -28.80
N GLU A 282 16.87 17.91 -28.90
CA GLU A 282 17.43 16.84 -29.72
C GLU A 282 17.18 15.46 -29.10
N GLU A 283 17.26 15.37 -27.78
CA GLU A 283 16.95 14.18 -27.01
C GLU A 283 16.15 14.52 -25.75
N VAL A 284 15.46 13.53 -25.17
CA VAL A 284 14.68 13.69 -23.96
C VAL A 284 15.07 12.65 -22.93
N LEU A 285 15.41 13.12 -21.73
CA LEU A 285 15.64 12.29 -20.55
C LEU A 285 14.35 12.23 -19.72
N VAL A 286 13.86 11.03 -19.42
CA VAL A 286 12.75 10.81 -18.49
C VAL A 286 13.29 10.30 -17.16
N VAL A 287 13.01 11.04 -16.09
CA VAL A 287 13.39 10.71 -14.72
C VAL A 287 12.11 10.46 -13.93
N GLU A 288 11.81 9.20 -13.65
CA GLU A 288 10.59 8.79 -12.97
C GLU A 288 10.85 7.61 -12.02
N GLU A 289 10.11 7.60 -10.90
CA GLU A 289 10.20 6.57 -9.87
C GLU A 289 9.22 5.44 -10.15
N GLY A 290 9.67 4.20 -10.02
CA GLY A 290 8.90 3.00 -10.33
C GLY A 290 9.06 2.57 -11.80
N TYR A 291 7.96 2.22 -12.46
CA TYR A 291 7.99 1.74 -13.83
C TYR A 291 8.19 2.89 -14.84
N PRO A 292 8.63 2.61 -16.06
CA PRO A 292 8.81 3.61 -17.11
C PRO A 292 7.45 4.03 -17.73
N PHE A 293 6.55 4.56 -16.89
CA PHE A 293 5.17 4.88 -17.25
C PHE A 293 5.09 6.03 -18.25
N VAL A 294 5.80 7.12 -17.97
CA VAL A 294 5.85 8.29 -18.85
C VAL A 294 6.69 8.00 -20.06
N GLU A 295 7.82 7.33 -19.91
CA GLU A 295 8.70 6.95 -21.01
C GLU A 295 7.98 6.06 -22.04
N GLU A 296 7.22 5.04 -21.60
CA GLU A 296 6.43 4.18 -22.47
C GLU A 296 5.34 4.95 -23.22
N LEU A 297 4.66 5.88 -22.54
CA LEU A 297 3.63 6.71 -23.16
C LEU A 297 4.21 7.67 -24.23
N ILE A 298 5.38 8.24 -23.95
CA ILE A 298 6.05 9.13 -24.89
C ILE A 298 6.49 8.37 -26.13
N LYS A 299 7.14 7.21 -25.97
CA LYS A 299 7.59 6.39 -27.10
C LYS A 299 6.45 6.00 -28.03
N GLY A 300 5.24 5.82 -27.53
CA GLY A 300 4.03 5.58 -28.31
C GLY A 300 3.45 6.83 -28.99
N LEU A 301 3.76 8.04 -28.51
CA LEU A 301 3.24 9.32 -29.03
C LEU A 301 4.18 10.00 -30.04
N LEU A 302 5.48 9.73 -29.95
CA LEU A 302 6.49 10.37 -30.79
C LEU A 302 6.62 9.67 -32.15
N GLY A 303 6.10 10.31 -33.18
CA GLY A 303 6.11 9.78 -34.55
C GLY A 303 7.46 9.77 -35.24
N LYS A 304 8.49 10.50 -34.80
CA LYS A 304 9.84 10.56 -35.43
C LYS A 304 10.90 11.14 -34.50
N GLY A 305 12.07 10.45 -34.49
CA GLY A 305 13.39 11.10 -34.41
C GLY A 305 13.86 11.66 -33.08
N VAL A 306 13.04 11.77 -32.07
CA VAL A 306 13.51 12.18 -30.73
C VAL A 306 14.06 10.96 -29.99
N TYR A 307 15.32 11.03 -29.59
CA TYR A 307 15.93 9.97 -28.77
C TYR A 307 15.52 10.15 -27.31
N VAL A 308 14.76 9.19 -26.78
CA VAL A 308 14.27 9.19 -25.39
C VAL A 308 15.17 8.32 -24.54
N LYS A 309 15.83 8.92 -23.56
CA LYS A 309 16.64 8.26 -22.53
C LYS A 309 15.84 8.07 -21.26
N GLY A 310 16.07 6.97 -20.56
CA GLY A 310 15.42 6.70 -19.29
C GLY A 310 15.71 5.27 -18.79
N ARG A 311 14.69 4.63 -18.22
CA ARG A 311 14.82 3.25 -17.72
C ARG A 311 14.81 2.19 -18.83
N LEU A 312 14.19 2.49 -19.99
CA LEU A 312 14.06 1.51 -21.08
C LEU A 312 15.33 1.37 -21.91
N ASP A 313 16.14 2.40 -22.04
CA ASP A 313 17.42 2.34 -22.75
C ASP A 313 18.62 2.08 -21.82
N GLY A 314 18.37 1.96 -20.51
CA GLY A 314 19.39 1.71 -19.50
C GLY A 314 20.19 2.95 -19.06
N THR A 315 19.77 4.16 -19.44
CA THR A 315 20.37 5.41 -18.93
C THR A 315 20.14 5.56 -17.43
N LEU A 316 18.96 5.14 -16.94
CA LEU A 316 18.66 4.94 -15.53
C LEU A 316 18.48 3.45 -15.24
N PRO A 317 18.76 2.97 -13.99
CA PRO A 317 18.52 1.58 -13.63
C PRO A 317 17.07 1.16 -13.90
N ARG A 318 16.87 -0.04 -14.48
CA ARG A 318 15.52 -0.55 -14.80
C ARG A 318 14.71 -0.88 -13.55
N ASP A 319 15.39 -1.28 -12.50
CA ASP A 319 14.83 -1.66 -11.19
C ASP A 319 15.46 -0.83 -10.08
N GLY A 320 14.84 -0.88 -8.92
CA GLY A 320 15.30 -0.19 -7.73
C GLY A 320 14.83 1.26 -7.62
N GLU A 321 14.99 1.78 -6.41
CA GLU A 321 14.70 3.17 -6.07
C GLU A 321 15.74 4.10 -6.71
N LEU A 322 15.31 5.24 -7.22
CA LEU A 322 16.23 6.30 -7.63
C LEU A 322 16.75 7.07 -6.42
N ASP A 323 17.87 7.72 -6.61
CA ASP A 323 18.43 8.69 -5.68
C ASP A 323 19.15 9.81 -6.46
N PRO A 324 19.52 10.92 -5.79
CA PRO A 324 20.21 12.02 -6.44
C PRO A 324 21.52 11.63 -7.09
N ASP A 325 22.26 10.68 -6.51
CA ASP A 325 23.56 10.24 -7.01
C ASP A 325 23.43 9.49 -8.34
N LEU A 326 22.44 8.60 -8.47
CA LEU A 326 22.12 7.91 -9.73
C LEU A 326 21.76 8.89 -10.84
N VAL A 327 20.99 9.94 -10.52
CA VAL A 327 20.64 11.00 -11.48
C VAL A 327 21.88 11.84 -11.83
N ALA A 328 22.76 12.11 -10.86
CA ALA A 328 24.00 12.86 -11.09
C ALA A 328 24.94 12.19 -12.09
N GLU A 329 25.01 10.86 -12.11
CA GLU A 329 25.86 10.10 -13.03
C GLU A 329 25.56 10.38 -14.51
N ILE A 330 24.32 10.79 -14.83
CA ILE A 330 23.92 11.15 -16.19
C ILE A 330 24.64 12.43 -16.66
N PHE A 331 24.78 13.41 -15.77
CA PHE A 331 25.31 14.74 -16.08
C PHE A 331 26.83 14.85 -15.86
N TRP A 332 27.36 14.10 -14.88
CA TRP A 332 28.76 14.22 -14.43
C TRP A 332 29.49 12.89 -14.37
N LYS A 333 29.46 12.12 -15.46
CA LYS A 333 30.12 10.80 -15.55
C LYS A 333 31.56 10.86 -15.04
N GLY A 334 31.88 9.96 -14.11
CA GLY A 334 33.23 9.80 -13.57
C GLY A 334 33.68 10.86 -12.56
N LYS A 335 32.80 11.77 -12.13
CA LYS A 335 33.08 12.66 -10.99
C LYS A 335 32.77 11.93 -9.70
N PRO A 336 33.58 12.13 -8.63
CA PRO A 336 33.25 11.58 -7.31
C PRO A 336 31.87 12.11 -6.87
N LEU A 337 30.99 11.19 -6.50
CA LEU A 337 29.69 11.55 -5.94
C LEU A 337 29.91 12.29 -4.60
N PRO A 338 29.19 13.39 -4.32
CA PRO A 338 29.41 14.18 -3.12
C PRO A 338 28.97 13.48 -1.83
N HIS A 339 28.19 12.41 -1.94
CA HIS A 339 27.61 11.71 -0.79
C HIS A 339 28.18 10.30 -0.66
N LYS A 340 29.21 10.16 0.15
CA LYS A 340 29.71 8.82 0.52
C LYS A 340 28.91 8.30 1.71
N THR A 341 28.32 7.10 1.55
CA THR A 341 27.67 6.40 2.67
C THR A 341 28.68 6.21 3.81
N PRO A 342 28.41 6.70 5.03
CA PRO A 342 29.30 6.53 6.16
C PRO A 342 29.55 5.06 6.49
N ASP A 343 30.79 4.67 6.77
CA ASP A 343 31.21 3.30 7.02
C ASP A 343 30.51 2.64 8.24
N TRP A 344 29.93 3.44 9.14
CA TRP A 344 29.19 2.96 10.32
C TRP A 344 27.74 2.54 10.00
N ILE A 345 27.22 2.81 8.80
CA ILE A 345 25.91 2.34 8.36
C ILE A 345 26.01 0.85 8.02
N SER A 346 25.29 0.04 8.79
CA SER A 346 25.19 -1.40 8.56
C SER A 346 23.80 -1.81 8.12
N ARG A 347 23.72 -2.80 7.22
CA ARG A 347 22.45 -3.43 6.83
C ARG A 347 21.80 -4.08 8.04
N ARG A 348 20.47 -3.92 8.17
CA ARG A 348 19.66 -4.53 9.24
C ARG A 348 18.59 -5.42 8.61
N PRO A 349 18.92 -6.64 8.20
CA PRO A 349 17.93 -7.54 7.62
C PRO A 349 16.80 -7.80 8.62
N PRO A 350 15.55 -7.95 8.18
CA PRO A 350 14.44 -8.26 9.06
C PRO A 350 14.64 -9.65 9.69
N MET A 351 14.34 -9.74 11.00
CA MET A 351 14.48 -10.98 11.78
C MET A 351 13.32 -11.10 12.76
N LEU A 352 12.96 -12.33 13.13
CA LEU A 352 12.04 -12.57 14.23
C LEU A 352 12.59 -11.99 15.54
N CYS A 353 11.73 -11.32 16.29
CA CYS A 353 12.11 -10.72 17.58
C CYS A 353 12.57 -11.80 18.57
N LYS A 354 13.58 -11.51 19.38
CA LYS A 354 14.00 -12.43 20.43
C LYS A 354 12.85 -12.76 21.40
N GLY A 355 12.51 -14.06 21.53
CA GLY A 355 11.40 -14.53 22.35
C GLY A 355 10.02 -14.38 21.68
N CYS A 356 9.97 -14.18 20.35
CA CYS A 356 8.74 -14.18 19.57
C CYS A 356 8.05 -15.56 19.60
N GLY A 357 6.71 -15.60 19.73
CA GLY A 357 5.94 -16.83 19.70
C GLY A 357 6.09 -17.63 18.40
N HIS A 358 6.30 -16.97 17.27
CA HIS A 358 6.53 -17.65 15.98
C HIS A 358 7.76 -18.58 16.02
N ILE A 359 8.79 -18.25 16.79
CA ILE A 359 9.98 -19.09 16.95
C ILE A 359 9.63 -20.45 17.52
N ASP A 360 8.90 -20.45 18.66
CA ASP A 360 8.49 -21.68 19.34
C ASP A 360 7.50 -22.48 18.50
N THR A 361 6.63 -21.80 17.72
CA THR A 361 5.72 -22.42 16.74
C THR A 361 6.52 -23.16 15.64
N PHE A 362 7.49 -22.51 15.04
CA PHE A 362 8.28 -23.11 13.95
C PHE A 362 9.17 -24.26 14.43
N LEU A 363 9.74 -24.15 15.62
CA LEU A 363 10.53 -25.26 16.20
C LEU A 363 9.65 -26.51 16.42
N ALA A 364 8.43 -26.33 16.95
CA ALA A 364 7.49 -27.43 17.15
C ALA A 364 6.99 -28.00 15.81
N LEU A 365 6.71 -27.15 14.83
CA LEU A 365 6.24 -27.57 13.50
C LEU A 365 7.33 -28.36 12.75
N ASN A 366 8.56 -27.87 12.76
CA ASN A 366 9.69 -28.58 12.13
C ASN A 366 9.93 -29.96 12.76
N GLU A 367 9.78 -30.07 14.08
CA GLU A 367 9.92 -31.35 14.76
C GLU A 367 8.74 -32.29 14.44
N ALA A 368 7.50 -31.74 14.35
CA ALA A 368 6.33 -32.53 13.99
C ALA A 368 6.44 -33.08 12.54
N LEU A 369 7.03 -32.33 11.62
CA LEU A 369 7.21 -32.70 10.20
C LEU A 369 8.53 -33.39 9.88
N LYS A 370 9.38 -33.68 10.87
CA LYS A 370 10.74 -34.20 10.65
C LYS A 370 10.80 -35.41 9.75
N ASP A 371 9.84 -36.30 9.86
CA ASP A 371 9.81 -37.58 9.14
C ASP A 371 9.28 -37.45 7.69
N TYR A 372 8.66 -36.30 7.36
CA TYR A 372 8.10 -36.03 6.03
C TYR A 372 9.05 -35.24 5.11
N GLY A 373 10.03 -34.56 5.68
CA GLY A 373 10.96 -33.71 4.93
C GLY A 373 10.44 -32.29 4.62
N PRO A 374 11.15 -31.53 3.78
CA PRO A 374 10.81 -30.15 3.46
C PRO A 374 9.67 -30.07 2.42
N GLY A 375 9.01 -28.89 2.31
CA GLY A 375 8.04 -28.62 1.25
C GLY A 375 6.56 -28.75 1.67
N HIS A 376 6.29 -29.16 2.90
CA HIS A 376 4.94 -29.43 3.39
C HIS A 376 4.19 -28.22 3.96
N VAL A 377 4.86 -27.06 4.13
CA VAL A 377 4.29 -25.88 4.80
C VAL A 377 4.20 -24.71 3.86
N PHE A 378 3.01 -24.28 3.54
CA PHE A 378 2.72 -23.08 2.77
C PHE A 378 2.55 -21.89 3.70
N SER A 379 2.92 -20.71 3.25
CA SER A 379 2.75 -19.49 4.04
C SER A 379 2.45 -18.30 3.16
N ASP A 380 2.13 -17.19 3.79
CA ASP A 380 1.82 -15.93 3.16
C ASP A 380 2.46 -14.76 3.94
N ILE A 381 1.86 -13.56 3.96
CA ILE A 381 2.53 -12.33 4.35
C ILE A 381 2.18 -11.92 5.77
N GLY A 382 3.21 -11.87 6.62
CA GLY A 382 3.18 -11.40 8.00
C GLY A 382 4.55 -11.59 8.67
N CYS A 383 4.66 -11.31 9.98
CA CYS A 383 5.93 -11.57 10.70
C CYS A 383 6.40 -13.02 10.59
N TYR A 384 5.48 -13.96 10.49
CA TYR A 384 5.75 -15.39 10.34
C TYR A 384 6.42 -15.75 9.01
N THR A 385 6.33 -14.91 7.97
CA THR A 385 7.09 -15.08 6.71
C THR A 385 8.59 -15.22 6.96
N LEU A 386 9.12 -14.60 8.03
CA LEU A 386 10.52 -14.71 8.43
C LEU A 386 10.93 -16.12 8.88
N GLY A 387 9.96 -17.03 9.06
CA GLY A 387 10.21 -18.46 9.24
C GLY A 387 10.82 -19.16 8.03
N ALA A 388 10.84 -18.52 6.84
CA ALA A 388 11.54 -19.00 5.66
C ALA A 388 13.08 -18.94 5.82
N ASN A 389 13.57 -18.06 6.69
CA ASN A 389 14.99 -17.82 6.86
C ASN A 389 15.63 -18.80 7.87
N PRO A 390 16.94 -19.09 7.73
CA PRO A 390 17.70 -19.78 8.77
C PRO A 390 17.59 -19.04 10.13
N PRO A 391 17.58 -19.77 11.24
CA PRO A 391 17.75 -21.24 11.38
C PRO A 391 16.43 -22.04 11.23
N TYR A 392 15.30 -21.39 10.99
CA TYR A 392 13.98 -22.05 11.02
C TYR A 392 13.71 -22.88 9.77
N ASN A 393 13.81 -22.26 8.56
CA ASN A 393 13.50 -22.90 7.27
C ASN A 393 12.17 -23.70 7.34
N ALA A 394 11.14 -23.10 7.95
CA ALA A 394 9.91 -23.79 8.35
C ALA A 394 8.76 -23.60 7.36
N ILE A 395 8.91 -22.71 6.39
CA ILE A 395 7.89 -22.40 5.38
C ILE A 395 8.51 -22.35 3.99
N TYR A 396 7.73 -22.69 2.97
CA TYR A 396 8.23 -22.91 1.61
C TYR A 396 7.50 -22.08 0.54
N SER A 397 6.59 -21.20 0.96
CA SER A 397 5.96 -20.22 0.06
C SER A 397 5.70 -18.91 0.77
N CYS A 398 5.60 -17.83 0.00
CA CYS A 398 5.14 -16.52 0.43
C CYS A 398 4.68 -15.78 -0.84
N VAL A 399 3.38 -15.68 -1.08
CA VAL A 399 2.83 -15.07 -2.30
C VAL A 399 2.07 -13.79 -1.96
N ASP A 400 0.83 -13.88 -1.51
CA ASP A 400 -0.04 -12.76 -1.12
C ASP A 400 -0.80 -13.10 0.15
N MET A 401 -1.40 -12.10 0.79
CA MET A 401 -2.10 -12.30 2.07
C MET A 401 -3.30 -13.22 1.92
N GLY A 402 -3.28 -14.37 2.62
CA GLY A 402 -4.32 -15.41 2.59
C GLY A 402 -4.05 -16.58 1.66
N ALA A 403 -3.08 -16.47 0.76
CA ALA A 403 -2.74 -17.52 -0.21
C ALA A 403 -2.32 -18.85 0.43
N SER A 404 -1.77 -18.81 1.65
CA SER A 404 -1.25 -19.99 2.34
C SER A 404 -2.27 -21.12 2.44
N VAL A 405 -3.51 -20.82 2.81
CA VAL A 405 -4.59 -21.80 2.98
C VAL A 405 -4.94 -22.45 1.63
N THR A 406 -5.21 -21.61 0.62
CA THR A 406 -5.62 -22.08 -0.71
C THR A 406 -4.51 -22.86 -1.43
N MET A 407 -3.24 -22.43 -1.25
CA MET A 407 -2.08 -23.15 -1.78
C MET A 407 -1.90 -24.52 -1.12
N ALA A 408 -2.13 -24.62 0.21
CA ALA A 408 -2.11 -25.92 0.89
C ALA A 408 -3.20 -26.85 0.38
N VAL A 409 -4.41 -26.33 0.10
CA VAL A 409 -5.49 -27.09 -0.54
C VAL A 409 -5.06 -27.60 -1.91
N GLY A 410 -4.53 -26.72 -2.77
CA GLY A 410 -4.04 -27.11 -4.10
C GLY A 410 -2.91 -28.15 -4.05
N ALA A 411 -2.02 -28.05 -3.06
CA ALA A 411 -0.96 -29.03 -2.86
C ALA A 411 -1.51 -30.40 -2.40
N ALA A 412 -2.51 -30.39 -1.51
CA ALA A 412 -3.21 -31.61 -1.11
C ALA A 412 -3.94 -32.27 -2.31
N ASP A 413 -4.57 -31.48 -3.17
CA ASP A 413 -5.19 -31.93 -4.42
C ASP A 413 -4.15 -32.56 -5.36
N ALA A 414 -2.91 -32.08 -5.34
CA ALA A 414 -1.79 -32.67 -6.08
C ALA A 414 -1.22 -33.95 -5.43
N GLY A 415 -1.75 -34.37 -4.28
CA GLY A 415 -1.36 -35.57 -3.56
C GLY A 415 -0.32 -35.36 -2.44
N LEU A 416 0.03 -34.11 -2.11
CA LEU A 416 0.93 -33.83 -0.99
C LEU A 416 0.21 -34.09 0.35
N PHE A 417 0.79 -35.01 1.16
CA PHE A 417 0.29 -35.29 2.51
C PHE A 417 1.44 -35.54 3.49
N PRO A 418 1.42 -34.94 4.71
CA PRO A 418 0.51 -33.88 5.14
C PRO A 418 0.68 -32.60 4.32
N SER A 419 -0.38 -31.81 4.20
CA SER A 419 -0.31 -30.46 3.65
C SER A 419 -0.70 -29.47 4.74
N ALA A 420 0.16 -28.52 5.04
CA ALA A 420 -0.03 -27.55 6.11
C ALA A 420 0.18 -26.12 5.63
N CYS A 421 -0.45 -25.16 6.34
CA CYS A 421 -0.14 -23.74 6.13
C CYS A 421 0.03 -23.00 7.45
N VAL A 422 0.82 -21.92 7.41
CA VAL A 422 0.97 -20.98 8.51
C VAL A 422 0.47 -19.62 8.08
N ILE A 423 -0.49 -19.05 8.82
CA ILE A 423 -1.12 -17.77 8.56
C ILE A 423 -1.25 -16.96 9.87
N GLY A 424 -1.09 -15.64 9.80
CA GLY A 424 -1.30 -14.76 10.96
C GLY A 424 -2.79 -14.49 11.21
N ASP A 425 -3.14 -14.11 12.44
CA ASP A 425 -4.51 -13.78 12.87
C ASP A 425 -5.14 -12.65 12.04
N SER A 426 -4.39 -11.61 11.75
CA SER A 426 -4.85 -10.50 10.92
C SER A 426 -4.99 -10.92 9.44
N THR A 427 -4.03 -11.65 8.91
CA THR A 427 -4.05 -12.16 7.53
C THR A 427 -5.16 -13.19 7.33
N PHE A 428 -5.46 -14.00 8.34
CA PHE A 428 -6.58 -14.93 8.32
C PHE A 428 -7.92 -14.19 8.15
N THR A 429 -8.14 -13.11 8.90
CA THR A 429 -9.35 -12.29 8.75
C THR A 429 -9.34 -11.41 7.49
N HIS A 430 -8.17 -11.12 6.93
CA HIS A 430 -8.05 -10.39 5.65
C HIS A 430 -8.57 -11.24 4.47
N SER A 431 -8.03 -12.44 4.28
CA SER A 431 -8.36 -13.29 3.11
C SER A 431 -8.33 -14.80 3.38
N GLY A 432 -7.82 -15.25 4.55
CA GLY A 432 -7.70 -16.68 4.85
C GLY A 432 -9.03 -17.38 5.13
N MET A 433 -10.06 -16.65 5.58
CA MET A 433 -11.37 -17.22 5.87
C MET A 433 -12.04 -17.83 4.64
N THR A 434 -11.91 -17.21 3.48
CA THR A 434 -12.47 -17.72 2.22
C THR A 434 -11.76 -19.01 1.78
N GLY A 435 -10.43 -19.06 1.90
CA GLY A 435 -9.66 -20.27 1.63
C GLY A 435 -10.01 -21.42 2.60
N LEU A 436 -10.27 -21.11 3.88
CA LEU A 436 -10.72 -22.12 4.85
C LEU A 436 -12.12 -22.66 4.52
N LEU A 437 -13.05 -21.79 4.09
CA LEU A 437 -14.37 -22.21 3.64
C LEU A 437 -14.29 -23.17 2.44
N ASP A 438 -13.43 -22.88 1.46
CA ASP A 438 -13.19 -23.78 0.33
C ASP A 438 -12.60 -25.12 0.77
N ALA A 439 -11.64 -25.11 1.71
CA ALA A 439 -11.05 -26.32 2.27
C ALA A 439 -12.10 -27.21 2.95
N VAL A 440 -12.97 -26.61 3.76
CA VAL A 440 -14.06 -27.32 4.46
C VAL A 440 -15.06 -27.89 3.47
N ASN A 441 -15.53 -27.11 2.48
CA ASN A 441 -16.48 -27.57 1.47
C ASN A 441 -15.98 -28.79 0.67
N LYS A 442 -14.66 -28.87 0.45
CA LYS A 442 -14.01 -30.00 -0.24
C LYS A 442 -13.60 -31.13 0.72
N ASN A 443 -13.67 -30.92 2.01
CA ASN A 443 -13.05 -31.78 3.03
C ASN A 443 -11.58 -32.09 2.71
N SER A 444 -10.82 -31.01 2.38
CA SER A 444 -9.41 -31.13 2.00
C SER A 444 -8.54 -31.56 3.19
N PRO A 445 -7.59 -32.51 3.03
CA PRO A 445 -6.72 -32.95 4.11
C PRO A 445 -5.60 -31.92 4.37
N VAL A 446 -5.97 -30.80 5.02
CA VAL A 446 -5.07 -29.67 5.29
C VAL A 446 -5.11 -29.23 6.74
N THR A 447 -3.94 -28.90 7.29
CA THR A 447 -3.80 -28.34 8.63
C THR A 447 -3.49 -26.85 8.55
N VAL A 448 -4.40 -26.00 9.07
CA VAL A 448 -4.24 -24.55 9.09
C VAL A 448 -3.71 -24.10 10.44
N ILE A 449 -2.49 -23.59 10.49
CA ILE A 449 -1.84 -23.10 11.73
C ILE A 449 -2.00 -21.58 11.76
N ILE A 450 -2.90 -21.07 12.62
CA ILE A 450 -3.11 -19.64 12.79
C ILE A 450 -2.18 -19.11 13.89
N SER A 451 -1.19 -18.30 13.51
CA SER A 451 -0.28 -17.63 14.44
C SER A 451 -0.95 -16.40 15.04
N ASP A 452 -1.69 -16.61 16.16
CA ASP A 452 -2.46 -15.59 16.87
C ASP A 452 -1.56 -14.79 17.82
N ASN A 453 -1.02 -13.68 17.34
CA ASN A 453 -0.23 -12.76 18.15
C ASN A 453 -1.04 -11.54 18.63
N GLN A 454 -2.36 -11.53 18.40
CA GLN A 454 -3.35 -10.55 18.85
C GLN A 454 -3.15 -9.14 18.30
N THR A 455 -2.44 -8.99 17.17
CA THR A 455 -2.16 -7.67 16.57
C THR A 455 -1.60 -7.79 15.17
N THR A 456 -1.80 -6.77 14.32
CA THR A 456 -1.09 -6.61 13.05
C THR A 456 0.33 -6.09 13.34
N ALA A 457 1.24 -7.01 13.71
CA ALA A 457 2.51 -6.65 14.34
C ALA A 457 3.52 -6.01 13.40
N MET A 458 3.57 -6.42 12.12
CA MET A 458 4.57 -5.99 11.14
C MET A 458 4.51 -4.49 10.85
N THR A 459 3.32 -3.90 10.89
CA THR A 459 3.05 -2.49 10.57
C THR A 459 2.98 -1.58 11.79
N GLY A 460 3.35 -2.07 12.99
CA GLY A 460 3.41 -1.23 14.19
C GLY A 460 2.52 -1.65 15.36
N GLY A 461 1.63 -2.63 15.18
CA GLY A 461 0.81 -3.20 16.25
C GLY A 461 -0.64 -2.70 16.26
N GLN A 462 -1.26 -2.55 15.09
CA GLN A 462 -2.65 -2.18 14.93
C GLN A 462 -3.58 -3.29 15.44
N PRO A 463 -4.83 -2.97 15.82
CA PRO A 463 -5.81 -3.98 16.23
C PRO A 463 -6.08 -5.00 15.10
N THR A 464 -6.17 -6.29 15.46
CA THR A 464 -6.61 -7.33 14.53
C THR A 464 -8.12 -7.52 14.62
N PRO A 465 -8.85 -7.63 13.49
CA PRO A 465 -10.31 -7.87 13.51
C PRO A 465 -10.71 -9.21 14.14
N GLY A 466 -9.80 -10.20 14.11
CA GLY A 466 -10.00 -11.54 14.66
C GLY A 466 -9.80 -11.68 16.15
N LEU A 467 -9.46 -10.61 16.89
CA LEU A 467 -9.16 -10.67 18.31
C LEU A 467 -10.30 -11.34 19.10
N ASN A 468 -9.98 -12.42 19.82
CA ASN A 468 -10.90 -13.24 20.62
C ASN A 468 -12.09 -13.84 19.85
N ARG A 469 -11.97 -14.02 18.52
CA ARG A 469 -13.06 -14.53 17.66
C ARG A 469 -12.65 -15.71 16.78
N LEU A 470 -11.36 -16.03 16.69
CA LEU A 470 -10.83 -17.00 15.74
C LEU A 470 -11.49 -18.37 15.87
N GLU A 471 -11.65 -18.91 17.09
CA GLU A 471 -12.30 -20.19 17.32
C GLU A 471 -13.75 -20.20 16.79
N LYS A 472 -14.52 -19.15 17.13
CA LYS A 472 -15.90 -19.02 16.67
C LYS A 472 -16.01 -18.89 15.16
N ILE A 473 -15.05 -18.21 14.54
CA ILE A 473 -14.98 -18.05 13.08
C ILE A 473 -14.70 -19.41 12.43
N CYS A 474 -13.68 -20.13 12.89
CA CYS A 474 -13.30 -21.42 12.32
C CYS A 474 -14.44 -22.45 12.44
N VAL A 475 -15.05 -22.58 13.62
CA VAL A 475 -16.21 -23.47 13.81
C VAL A 475 -17.40 -23.00 12.99
N GLY A 476 -17.66 -21.68 12.90
CA GLY A 476 -18.72 -21.12 12.06
C GLY A 476 -18.53 -21.34 10.55
N LEU A 477 -17.29 -21.51 10.11
CA LEU A 477 -16.95 -21.91 8.72
C LEU A 477 -17.05 -23.42 8.49
N GLY A 478 -17.31 -24.22 9.54
CA GLY A 478 -17.54 -25.65 9.44
C GLY A 478 -16.34 -26.54 9.82
N VAL A 479 -15.31 -25.98 10.47
CA VAL A 479 -14.24 -26.82 11.05
C VAL A 479 -14.82 -27.62 12.22
N GLU A 480 -14.57 -28.92 12.24
CA GLU A 480 -15.02 -29.82 13.31
C GLU A 480 -14.40 -29.40 14.65
N PRO A 481 -15.19 -29.24 15.74
CA PRO A 481 -14.68 -28.77 17.02
C PRO A 481 -13.54 -29.60 17.58
N GLU A 482 -13.52 -30.91 17.33
CA GLU A 482 -12.48 -31.85 17.76
C GLU A 482 -11.15 -31.58 17.07
N HIS A 483 -11.18 -31.03 15.86
CA HIS A 483 -10.02 -30.70 15.03
C HIS A 483 -9.69 -29.19 15.02
N MET A 484 -10.27 -28.44 15.98
CA MET A 484 -9.92 -27.05 16.25
C MET A 484 -9.20 -26.96 17.59
N ARG A 485 -7.87 -26.88 17.55
CA ARG A 485 -7.00 -26.94 18.74
C ARG A 485 -6.36 -25.57 19.03
N VAL A 486 -6.07 -25.31 20.28
CA VAL A 486 -5.32 -24.12 20.71
C VAL A 486 -4.05 -24.56 21.41
N MET A 487 -2.90 -24.05 20.98
CA MET A 487 -1.61 -24.28 21.62
C MET A 487 -0.96 -22.96 22.06
N VAL A 488 -0.10 -23.03 23.07
CA VAL A 488 0.65 -21.87 23.56
C VAL A 488 2.13 -22.05 23.21
N PRO A 489 2.68 -21.24 22.27
CA PRO A 489 4.05 -21.39 21.80
C PRO A 489 5.05 -20.84 22.81
N LEU A 490 5.39 -21.66 23.78
CA LEU A 490 6.40 -21.44 24.81
C LEU A 490 7.35 -22.63 24.85
N LYS A 491 8.62 -22.37 25.08
CA LYS A 491 9.64 -23.42 25.17
C LYS A 491 9.28 -24.55 26.17
N LYS A 492 8.64 -24.23 27.27
CA LYS A 492 8.20 -25.22 28.27
C LYS A 492 7.06 -26.14 27.80
N ASN A 493 6.31 -25.75 26.76
CA ASN A 493 5.19 -26.51 26.22
C ASN A 493 5.57 -27.21 24.91
N HIS A 494 6.87 -27.29 24.59
CA HIS A 494 7.34 -27.75 23.28
C HIS A 494 6.83 -29.15 22.92
N GLU A 495 6.99 -30.12 23.82
CA GLU A 495 6.58 -31.51 23.61
C GLU A 495 5.06 -31.64 23.38
N GLU A 496 4.25 -30.91 24.18
CA GLU A 496 2.79 -30.88 24.04
C GLU A 496 2.40 -30.25 22.68
N ASN A 497 3.04 -29.14 22.30
CA ASN A 497 2.79 -28.48 21.02
C ASN A 497 3.15 -29.38 19.82
N VAL A 498 4.26 -30.11 19.89
CA VAL A 498 4.66 -31.11 18.87
C VAL A 498 3.62 -32.22 18.77
N LYS A 499 3.11 -32.71 19.89
CA LYS A 499 2.08 -33.75 19.92
C LYS A 499 0.78 -33.27 19.24
N ILE A 500 0.29 -32.07 19.61
CA ILE A 500 -0.90 -31.48 18.99
C ILE A 500 -0.71 -31.34 17.48
N LEU A 501 0.44 -30.81 17.04
CA LEU A 501 0.71 -30.63 15.63
C LEU A 501 0.77 -31.96 14.86
N ARG A 502 1.37 -33.02 15.43
CA ARG A 502 1.40 -34.35 14.79
C ARG A 502 0.01 -34.94 14.64
N GLU A 503 -0.81 -34.90 15.68
CA GLU A 503 -2.19 -35.40 15.66
C GLU A 503 -3.00 -34.73 14.53
N GLU A 504 -2.91 -33.41 14.40
CA GLU A 504 -3.66 -32.68 13.39
C GLU A 504 -3.07 -32.78 11.96
N LEU A 505 -1.75 -32.92 11.83
CA LEU A 505 -1.09 -33.15 10.53
C LEU A 505 -1.42 -34.52 9.92
N GLU A 506 -1.70 -35.53 10.76
CA GLU A 506 -2.07 -36.88 10.34
C GLU A 506 -3.58 -37.01 10.04
N TYR A 507 -4.38 -36.04 10.47
CA TYR A 507 -5.82 -36.03 10.19
C TYR A 507 -6.11 -35.82 8.69
N ARG A 508 -7.02 -36.64 8.13
CA ARG A 508 -7.35 -36.58 6.70
C ARG A 508 -8.59 -35.75 6.38
N GLY A 509 -8.72 -34.64 7.06
CA GLY A 509 -9.73 -33.61 6.87
C GLY A 509 -9.14 -32.24 7.15
N VAL A 510 -10.01 -31.25 7.27
CA VAL A 510 -9.59 -29.89 7.62
C VAL A 510 -9.37 -29.78 9.12
N SER A 511 -8.17 -29.43 9.55
CA SER A 511 -7.87 -29.12 10.94
C SER A 511 -7.32 -27.71 11.11
N VAL A 512 -7.55 -27.10 12.29
CA VAL A 512 -7.06 -25.77 12.63
C VAL A 512 -6.34 -25.80 13.97
N VAL A 513 -5.09 -25.32 13.97
CA VAL A 513 -4.29 -25.15 15.19
C VAL A 513 -4.02 -23.67 15.43
N ILE A 514 -4.63 -23.09 16.46
CA ILE A 514 -4.40 -21.69 16.84
C ILE A 514 -3.20 -21.62 17.80
N SER A 515 -2.07 -21.11 17.28
CA SER A 515 -0.85 -20.88 18.07
C SER A 515 -0.93 -19.49 18.71
N ARG A 516 -1.39 -19.42 19.97
CA ARG A 516 -1.74 -18.16 20.64
C ARG A 516 -0.70 -17.67 21.63
N ARG A 517 -0.11 -16.51 21.33
CA ARG A 517 0.74 -15.78 22.26
C ARG A 517 0.86 -14.31 21.85
N GLU A 518 0.52 -13.39 22.77
CA GLU A 518 0.60 -11.95 22.52
C GLU A 518 1.98 -11.52 21.99
N CYS A 519 1.98 -10.62 21.00
CA CYS A 519 3.21 -10.04 20.44
C CYS A 519 4.04 -9.36 21.53
N ILE A 520 5.31 -9.73 21.66
CA ILE A 520 6.22 -9.21 22.69
C ILE A 520 6.47 -7.70 22.55
N GLN A 521 6.43 -7.17 21.33
CA GLN A 521 6.59 -5.73 21.08
C GLN A 521 5.36 -4.97 21.61
N THR A 522 4.16 -5.45 21.32
CA THR A 522 2.90 -4.88 21.81
C THR A 522 2.81 -4.97 23.33
N ALA A 523 3.11 -6.12 23.92
CA ALA A 523 3.16 -6.30 25.37
C ALA A 523 4.17 -5.34 26.04
N SER A 524 5.33 -5.12 25.42
CA SER A 524 6.33 -4.18 25.92
C SER A 524 5.87 -2.73 25.83
N LYS A 525 5.17 -2.34 24.74
CA LYS A 525 4.57 -1.00 24.58
C LYS A 525 3.51 -0.75 25.66
N LYS A 526 2.61 -1.71 25.91
CA LYS A 526 1.57 -1.63 26.96
C LYS A 526 2.19 -1.42 28.35
N LYS A 527 3.19 -2.24 28.73
CA LYS A 527 3.90 -2.11 30.02
C LYS A 527 4.60 -0.75 30.19
N ARG A 528 5.16 -0.18 29.10
CA ARG A 528 5.77 1.15 29.15
C ARG A 528 4.73 2.25 29.33
N ALA A 529 3.57 2.16 28.67
CA ALA A 529 2.47 3.09 28.80
C ALA A 529 1.92 3.08 30.24
N GLU A 530 1.64 1.91 30.82
CA GLU A 530 1.19 1.76 32.22
C GLU A 530 2.17 2.36 33.23
N LYS A 531 3.49 2.18 33.01
CA LYS A 531 4.52 2.79 33.86
C LYS A 531 4.56 4.32 33.77
N LYS A 532 4.29 4.89 32.58
CA LYS A 532 4.20 6.36 32.40
C LYS A 532 2.98 6.90 33.12
N THR A 533 1.81 6.29 32.97
CA THR A 533 0.57 6.72 33.64
C THR A 533 0.70 6.67 35.16
N LYS A 534 1.32 5.61 35.70
CA LYS A 534 1.59 5.52 37.15
C LYS A 534 2.57 6.61 37.66
N LYS A 535 3.53 7.06 36.83
CA LYS A 535 4.46 8.15 37.20
C LYS A 535 3.83 9.54 37.11
N THR A 536 2.79 9.71 36.29
CA THR A 536 2.09 11.00 36.12
C THR A 536 1.02 11.20 37.19
N ASN A 537 0.53 10.10 37.80
CA ASN A 537 -0.49 10.10 38.85
C ASN A 537 0.11 9.98 40.26
N ALA A 538 1.45 9.89 40.40
CA ALA A 538 2.20 9.95 41.63
C ALA A 538 3.01 11.27 41.73
#